data_8ce137a905fdfd93d68a0907852d9495
#
_entry.id   8ce137a905fdfd93d68a0907852d9495
#
_cell.length_a   1.000
_cell.length_b   1.000
_cell.length_c   1.000
_cell.angle_alpha   90.00
_cell.angle_beta   90.00
_cell.angle_gamma   90.00
#
_symmetry.space_group_name_H-M   'P 1'
#
loop_
_entity.id
_entity.type
_entity.pdbx_description
1 polymer ?
#
loop_
_entity_poly.entity_id
_entity_poly.type
_entity_poly.pdbx_seq_one_letter_code
_entity_poly.pdbx_strand_id
1 'polypeptide(L)'
;MEHFKPTILLTHNPSEVNIDHRATYEAVEVACRPTRPFVPKQIYTFEIVCSGNWTFETSFKPNVFVDVSAFWEKKLAAWHCYSGEVRPFPFPRSDTGLETLARYRGMQAALDKAEAFRLMRAVV
;
A
#
# COMPACT_ATOMS: atom_id res chain seq x y z
N MET A 1 12.94 -10.81 10.90
CA MET A 1 13.70 -9.74 10.22
C MET A 1 15.18 -10.05 10.12
N GLU A 2 15.83 -10.45 11.20
CA GLU A 2 17.28 -10.74 11.23
C GLU A 2 17.73 -11.84 10.26
N HIS A 3 16.86 -12.80 9.99
CA HIS A 3 17.16 -13.87 9.03
C HIS A 3 17.12 -13.39 7.56
N PHE A 4 16.12 -12.59 7.18
CA PHE A 4 15.96 -12.12 5.79
C PHE A 4 16.73 -10.84 5.47
N LYS A 5 16.98 -10.00 6.45
CA LYS A 5 17.67 -8.69 6.33
C LYS A 5 17.17 -7.87 5.14
N PRO A 6 15.86 -7.57 5.05
CA PRO A 6 15.31 -6.84 3.91
C PRO A 6 15.82 -5.40 3.90
N THR A 7 16.24 -4.91 2.75
CA THR A 7 16.63 -3.49 2.57
C THR A 7 15.41 -2.57 2.53
N ILE A 8 14.31 -3.05 1.97
CA ILE A 8 13.03 -2.35 1.86
C ILE A 8 11.97 -3.18 2.56
N LEU A 9 11.15 -2.52 3.36
CA LEU A 9 9.98 -3.12 4.01
C LEU A 9 8.73 -2.34 3.62
N LEU A 10 7.72 -3.07 3.19
CA LEU A 10 6.38 -2.55 2.91
C LEU A 10 5.41 -3.09 3.97
N THR A 11 4.58 -2.21 4.52
CA THR A 11 3.57 -2.59 5.52
C THR A 11 2.27 -1.81 5.33
N HIS A 12 1.24 -2.22 6.05
CA HIS A 12 -0.04 -1.53 6.05
C HIS A 12 0.08 -0.08 6.55
N ASN A 13 -0.85 0.76 6.12
CA ASN A 13 -1.01 2.10 6.66
C ASN A 13 -1.77 2.04 8.01
N PRO A 14 -1.43 2.87 9.00
CA PRO A 14 -2.15 2.89 10.28
C PRO A 14 -3.61 3.35 10.18
N SER A 15 -3.95 4.12 9.14
CA SER A 15 -5.32 4.58 8.86
C SER A 15 -6.10 3.51 8.11
N GLU A 16 -6.54 2.48 8.82
CA GLU A 16 -7.24 1.33 8.29
C GLU A 16 -8.45 0.97 9.16
N VAL A 17 -9.58 0.61 8.53
CA VAL A 17 -10.73 0.08 9.26
C VAL A 17 -10.46 -1.34 9.77
N ASN A 18 -9.67 -2.12 9.02
CA ASN A 18 -9.30 -3.48 9.38
C ASN A 18 -8.33 -3.50 10.55
N ILE A 19 -8.73 -4.15 11.64
CA ILE A 19 -7.96 -4.24 12.88
C ILE A 19 -6.65 -5.00 12.66
N ASP A 20 -6.66 -6.08 11.88
CA ASP A 20 -5.47 -6.90 11.61
C ASP A 20 -4.39 -6.09 10.87
N HIS A 21 -4.80 -5.20 9.97
CA HIS A 21 -3.87 -4.30 9.26
C HIS A 21 -3.21 -3.32 10.23
N ARG A 22 -3.97 -2.75 11.17
CA ARG A 22 -3.42 -1.85 12.19
C ARG A 22 -2.47 -2.58 13.14
N ALA A 23 -2.86 -3.76 13.61
CA ALA A 23 -2.01 -4.59 14.46
C ALA A 23 -0.70 -4.97 13.74
N THR A 24 -0.76 -5.28 12.44
CA THR A 24 0.42 -5.54 11.62
C THR A 24 1.33 -4.31 11.54
N TYR A 25 0.76 -3.12 11.32
CA TYR A 25 1.52 -1.87 11.32
C TYR A 25 2.24 -1.64 12.65
N GLU A 26 1.52 -1.74 13.78
CA GLU A 26 2.08 -1.58 15.12
C GLU A 26 3.21 -2.58 15.42
N ALA A 27 3.02 -3.83 15.03
CA ALA A 27 4.05 -4.86 15.18
C ALA A 27 5.31 -4.53 14.37
N VAL A 28 5.15 -3.98 13.15
CA VAL A 28 6.27 -3.54 12.31
C VAL A 28 6.98 -2.33 12.93
N GLU A 29 6.26 -1.35 13.49
CA GLU A 29 6.88 -0.22 14.20
C GLU A 29 7.78 -0.70 15.32
N VAL A 30 7.27 -1.62 16.15
CA VAL A 30 8.05 -2.21 17.26
C VAL A 30 9.26 -2.99 16.75
N ALA A 31 9.08 -3.79 15.70
CA ALA A 31 10.15 -4.62 15.13
C ALA A 31 11.24 -3.79 14.44
N CYS A 32 10.90 -2.61 13.92
CA CYS A 32 11.80 -1.71 13.18
C CYS A 32 12.40 -0.59 14.04
N ARG A 33 12.34 -0.70 15.38
CA ARG A 33 12.98 0.29 16.26
C ARG A 33 14.49 0.35 16.01
N PRO A 34 15.10 1.55 15.98
CA PRO A 34 16.54 1.74 15.66
C PRO A 34 17.50 1.06 16.64
N THR A 35 16.98 0.59 17.76
CA THR A 35 17.75 -0.13 18.79
C THR A 35 17.95 -1.62 18.48
N ARG A 36 17.40 -2.11 17.37
CA ARG A 36 17.57 -3.51 16.95
C ARG A 36 18.88 -3.71 16.20
N PRO A 37 19.47 -4.93 16.26
CA PRO A 37 20.70 -5.25 15.52
C PRO A 37 20.57 -5.07 14.00
N PHE A 38 19.35 -5.20 13.48
CA PHE A 38 19.05 -5.00 12.09
C PHE A 38 17.72 -4.24 11.93
N VAL A 39 17.72 -3.24 11.06
CA VAL A 39 16.53 -2.52 10.62
C VAL A 39 16.59 -2.29 9.11
N PRO A 40 15.45 -2.35 8.40
CA PRO A 40 15.39 -2.01 6.98
C PRO A 40 15.86 -0.57 6.74
N LYS A 41 16.56 -0.36 5.62
CA LYS A 41 16.98 0.98 5.21
C LYS A 41 15.80 1.88 4.81
N GLN A 42 14.78 1.29 4.22
CA GLN A 42 13.58 2.02 3.81
C GLN A 42 12.34 1.30 4.30
N ILE A 43 11.40 2.06 4.85
CA ILE A 43 10.10 1.55 5.32
C ILE A 43 9.01 2.37 4.65
N TYR A 44 8.11 1.69 3.97
CA TYR A 44 6.96 2.28 3.31
C TYR A 44 5.65 1.70 3.84
N THR A 45 4.62 2.52 3.86
CA THR A 45 3.24 2.05 3.99
C THR A 45 2.51 2.15 2.66
N PHE A 46 1.54 1.27 2.47
CA PHE A 46 0.65 1.25 1.31
C PHE A 46 -0.81 1.34 1.76
N GLU A 47 -1.68 1.79 0.86
CA GLU A 47 -3.12 1.79 1.09
C GLU A 47 -3.74 0.47 0.62
N ILE A 48 -4.76 0.02 1.35
CA ILE A 48 -5.59 -1.11 0.94
C ILE A 48 -6.90 -0.59 0.39
N VAL A 49 -7.19 -0.90 -0.84
CA VAL A 49 -8.47 -0.59 -1.48
C VAL A 49 -9.61 -1.21 -0.67
N CYS A 50 -10.64 -0.45 -0.37
CA CYS A 50 -11.78 -0.76 0.48
C CYS A 50 -11.54 -0.34 1.94
N SER A 51 -10.80 -1.09 2.74
CA SER A 51 -10.63 -0.81 4.18
C SER A 51 -9.90 0.50 4.44
N GLY A 52 -8.94 0.88 3.61
CA GLY A 52 -8.26 2.17 3.70
C GLY A 52 -9.09 3.36 3.24
N ASN A 53 -10.16 3.13 2.46
CA ASN A 53 -11.03 4.19 1.95
C ASN A 53 -12.22 4.50 2.89
N TRP A 54 -12.48 3.68 3.89
CA TRP A 54 -13.67 3.78 4.74
C TRP A 54 -13.39 4.34 6.14
N THR A 55 -12.23 4.92 6.36
CA THR A 55 -11.90 5.64 7.59
C THR A 55 -12.59 7.00 7.63
N PHE A 56 -13.09 7.43 8.79
CA PHE A 56 -13.87 8.66 8.91
C PHE A 56 -13.01 9.93 8.88
N GLU A 57 -11.85 9.92 9.51
CA GLU A 57 -11.08 11.15 9.73
C GLU A 57 -9.69 11.16 9.06
N THR A 58 -9.07 10.02 8.93
CA THR A 58 -7.70 9.95 8.44
C THR A 58 -7.67 9.41 7.04
N SER A 59 -6.97 10.10 6.16
CA SER A 59 -6.72 9.65 4.81
C SER A 59 -5.27 9.20 4.64
N PHE A 60 -5.04 8.25 3.76
CA PHE A 60 -3.71 7.91 3.31
C PHE A 60 -3.07 9.11 2.60
N LYS A 61 -1.88 9.51 3.05
CA LYS A 61 -1.13 10.66 2.49
C LYS A 61 0.18 10.17 1.86
N PRO A 62 0.14 9.69 0.62
CA PRO A 62 1.32 9.20 -0.07
C PRO A 62 2.28 10.34 -0.42
N ASN A 63 3.56 9.99 -0.53
CA ASN A 63 4.64 10.88 -0.97
C ASN A 63 5.62 10.19 -1.93
N VAL A 64 5.33 8.93 -2.29
CA VAL A 64 6.08 8.15 -3.28
C VAL A 64 5.09 7.54 -4.26
N PHE A 65 5.31 7.74 -5.55
CA PHE A 65 4.43 7.27 -6.62
C PHE A 65 5.25 6.42 -7.58
N VAL A 66 4.77 5.23 -7.86
CA VAL A 66 5.41 4.28 -8.78
C VAL A 66 4.54 4.15 -10.01
N ASP A 67 5.09 4.47 -11.18
CA ASP A 67 4.40 4.28 -12.46
C ASP A 67 4.15 2.79 -12.70
N VAL A 68 2.88 2.44 -12.82
CA VAL A 68 2.43 1.07 -13.10
C VAL A 68 1.72 0.96 -14.45
N SER A 69 1.73 2.00 -15.26
CA SER A 69 1.00 2.06 -16.52
C SER A 69 1.35 0.88 -17.44
N ALA A 70 2.63 0.58 -17.59
CA ALA A 70 3.10 -0.54 -18.43
C ALA A 70 2.79 -1.94 -17.84
N PHE A 71 2.43 -2.00 -16.56
CA PHE A 71 2.18 -3.27 -15.84
C PHE A 71 0.70 -3.45 -15.46
N TRP A 72 -0.17 -2.56 -15.91
CA TRP A 72 -1.56 -2.53 -15.50
C TRP A 72 -2.30 -3.84 -15.77
N GLU A 73 -2.19 -4.36 -16.98
CA GLU A 73 -2.84 -5.62 -17.36
C GLU A 73 -2.34 -6.80 -16.51
N LYS A 74 -1.04 -6.82 -16.19
CA LYS A 74 -0.46 -7.84 -15.32
C LYS A 74 -0.99 -7.72 -13.89
N LYS A 75 -1.18 -6.49 -13.40
CA LYS A 75 -1.78 -6.24 -12.09
C LYS A 75 -3.22 -6.74 -12.03
N LEU A 76 -4.04 -6.44 -13.04
CA LEU A 76 -5.42 -6.93 -13.12
C LEU A 76 -5.48 -8.45 -13.19
N ALA A 77 -4.63 -9.06 -14.01
CA ALA A 77 -4.56 -10.53 -14.09
C ALA A 77 -4.20 -11.16 -12.73
N ALA A 78 -3.26 -10.59 -12.01
CA ALA A 78 -2.92 -11.02 -10.65
C ALA A 78 -4.06 -10.81 -9.67
N TRP A 79 -4.79 -9.69 -9.80
CA TRP A 79 -5.96 -9.40 -8.98
C TRP A 79 -7.08 -10.44 -9.19
N HIS A 80 -7.35 -10.83 -10.42
CA HIS A 80 -8.38 -11.82 -10.73
C HIS A 80 -8.08 -13.22 -10.18
N CYS A 81 -6.83 -13.51 -9.78
CA CYS A 81 -6.52 -14.75 -9.05
C CYS A 81 -7.18 -14.79 -7.66
N TYR A 82 -7.62 -13.65 -7.12
CA TYR A 82 -8.35 -13.53 -5.87
C TYR A 82 -9.86 -13.47 -6.12
N SER A 83 -10.42 -14.44 -6.82
CA SER A 83 -11.80 -14.43 -7.31
C SER A 83 -12.86 -14.16 -6.22
N GLY A 84 -12.62 -14.57 -4.98
CA GLY A 84 -13.49 -14.29 -3.83
C GLY A 84 -13.52 -12.83 -3.38
N GLU A 85 -12.53 -12.03 -3.80
CA GLU A 85 -12.40 -10.61 -3.44
C GLU A 85 -12.90 -9.67 -4.54
N VAL A 86 -12.95 -10.14 -5.79
CA VAL A 86 -13.43 -9.36 -6.93
C VAL A 86 -14.94 -9.20 -6.83
N ARG A 87 -15.43 -7.96 -6.88
CA ARG A 87 -16.86 -7.64 -6.81
C ARG A 87 -17.22 -6.58 -7.85
N PRO A 88 -18.50 -6.48 -8.25
CA PRO A 88 -18.92 -5.45 -9.21
C PRO A 88 -18.83 -4.04 -8.59
N PHE A 89 -18.62 -3.04 -9.45
CA PHE A 89 -18.74 -1.64 -9.09
C PHE A 89 -20.18 -1.38 -8.52
N PRO A 90 -20.35 -0.53 -7.46
CA PRO A 90 -19.39 0.45 -6.91
C PRO A 90 -18.48 -0.07 -5.80
N PHE A 91 -18.33 -1.36 -5.64
CA PHE A 91 -17.41 -1.88 -4.63
C PHE A 91 -15.96 -1.49 -4.99
N PRO A 92 -15.15 -0.96 -4.05
CA PRO A 92 -13.82 -0.45 -4.37
C PRO A 92 -12.86 -1.50 -4.96
N ARG A 93 -13.06 -2.79 -4.64
CA ARG A 93 -12.30 -3.92 -5.20
C ARG A 93 -12.86 -4.44 -6.52
N SER A 94 -13.59 -3.63 -7.27
CA SER A 94 -13.91 -3.88 -8.67
C SER A 94 -12.76 -3.45 -9.58
N ASP A 95 -12.70 -3.95 -10.79
CA ASP A 95 -11.71 -3.50 -11.79
C ASP A 95 -11.78 -1.99 -12.00
N THR A 96 -13.00 -1.45 -12.11
CA THR A 96 -13.24 -0.01 -12.22
C THR A 96 -12.74 0.74 -10.97
N GLY A 97 -12.95 0.20 -9.78
CA GLY A 97 -12.51 0.81 -8.54
C GLY A 97 -10.98 0.85 -8.43
N LEU A 98 -10.32 -0.24 -8.78
CA LEU A 98 -8.85 -0.32 -8.83
C LEU A 98 -8.27 0.64 -9.85
N GLU A 99 -8.84 0.70 -11.06
CA GLU A 99 -8.38 1.62 -12.09
C GLU A 99 -8.59 3.08 -11.70
N THR A 100 -9.74 3.39 -11.12
CA THR A 100 -10.05 4.75 -10.62
C THR A 100 -9.00 5.20 -9.61
N LEU A 101 -8.65 4.34 -8.64
CA LEU A 101 -7.62 4.67 -7.66
C LEU A 101 -6.25 4.84 -8.31
N ALA A 102 -5.86 3.93 -9.22
CA ALA A 102 -4.57 4.02 -9.90
C ALA A 102 -4.44 5.30 -10.74
N ARG A 103 -5.50 5.70 -11.44
CA ARG A 103 -5.55 6.98 -12.18
C ARG A 103 -5.52 8.18 -11.24
N TYR A 104 -6.28 8.14 -10.14
CA TYR A 104 -6.24 9.20 -9.14
C TYR A 104 -4.83 9.40 -8.57
N ARG A 105 -4.13 8.32 -8.26
CA ARG A 105 -2.74 8.40 -7.79
C ARG A 105 -1.79 8.84 -8.91
N GLY A 106 -2.04 8.43 -10.14
CA GLY A 106 -1.31 8.88 -11.31
C GLY A 106 -1.41 10.41 -11.52
N MET A 107 -2.61 10.97 -11.43
CA MET A 107 -2.82 12.43 -11.54
C MET A 107 -2.01 13.23 -10.52
N GLN A 108 -1.76 12.69 -9.32
CA GLN A 108 -0.97 13.36 -8.30
C GLN A 108 0.53 13.47 -8.65
N ALA A 109 0.99 12.70 -9.63
CA ALA A 109 2.39 12.64 -10.05
C ALA A 109 2.59 12.81 -11.56
N ALA A 110 1.57 13.27 -12.29
CA ALA A 110 1.57 13.41 -13.76
C ALA A 110 1.88 12.09 -14.51
N LEU A 111 1.34 10.99 -14.01
CA LEU A 111 1.41 9.64 -14.57
C LEU A 111 0.02 9.18 -15.02
N ASP A 112 -0.08 8.25 -15.97
CA ASP A 112 -1.38 7.66 -16.35
C ASP A 112 -1.95 6.81 -15.21
N LYS A 113 -1.15 5.91 -14.67
CA LYS A 113 -1.52 5.07 -13.52
C LYS A 113 -0.35 4.92 -12.56
N ALA A 114 -0.61 5.07 -11.27
CA ALA A 114 0.41 4.87 -10.25
C ALA A 114 -0.10 4.02 -9.08
N GLU A 115 0.81 3.30 -8.46
CA GLU A 115 0.70 2.87 -7.07
C GLU A 115 1.36 3.89 -6.16
N ALA A 116 0.71 4.17 -5.04
CA ALA A 116 1.17 5.18 -4.12
C ALA A 116 1.59 4.58 -2.78
N PHE A 117 2.69 5.08 -2.26
CA PHE A 117 3.27 4.67 -1.00
C PHE A 117 3.58 5.90 -0.13
N ARG A 118 3.65 5.68 1.16
CA ARG A 118 4.18 6.68 2.08
C ARG A 118 5.52 6.19 2.62
N LEU A 119 6.57 6.92 2.32
CA LEU A 119 7.88 6.71 2.96
C LEU A 119 7.79 7.15 4.42
N MET A 120 7.99 6.20 5.32
CA MET A 120 7.98 6.41 6.77
C MET A 120 9.38 6.69 7.31
N ARG A 121 10.38 6.01 6.77
CA ARG A 121 11.79 6.20 7.14
C ARG A 121 12.70 5.78 5.99
N ALA A 122 13.75 6.55 5.75
CA ALA A 122 14.90 6.18 4.94
C ALA A 122 16.19 6.47 5.70
N VAL A 123 17.13 5.54 5.61
CA VAL A 123 18.52 5.69 6.07
C VAL A 123 19.39 5.62 4.82
N VAL A 124 20.00 6.73 4.48
CA VAL A 124 20.82 6.94 3.27
C VAL A 124 22.29 7.04 3.60
#